data_34aeeb19f2da6fbda9658e2e78855f20
#
_entry.id   34aeeb19f2da6fbda9658e2e78855f20
#
_cell.length_a   1.000
_cell.length_b   1.000
_cell.length_c   1.000
_cell.angle_alpha   90.00
_cell.angle_beta   90.00
_cell.angle_gamma   90.00
#
_symmetry.space_group_name_H-M   'P 1'
#
loop_
_entity.id
_entity.type
_entity.pdbx_description
1 polymer ?
#
loop_
_entity_poly.entity_id
_entity_poly.type
_entity_poly.pdbx_seq_one_letter_code
_entity_poly.pdbx_strand_id
1 'polypeptide(L)'
;MDIISAIRELCKGDKGFENMFDKKKSGGKLASLTGGDRDAELFEALLHGKARSALIEMINDAYNFKEYAVTAHGLLMKDGLSAMDAKRALEIFFTAFGFPGYRDMDESRVAELTDGDSSFSTEYKGEVLNGKEHGIGARTCYSHGKWCHYDECVWINGVMNGYLSAKDLELSAFEVQKIGFVIDDHEVGKTKCFSGEDEYYDDGLKFNVI
;
A
#
# COMPACT_ATOMS: atom_id res chain seq x y z
N MET A 1 -15.25 -13.76 3.05
CA MET A 1 -14.01 -13.20 2.41
C MET A 1 -13.04 -12.92 3.54
N ASP A 2 -11.75 -13.22 3.39
CA ASP A 2 -10.76 -12.82 4.39
C ASP A 2 -10.62 -11.29 4.47
N ILE A 3 -10.07 -10.79 5.57
CA ILE A 3 -10.02 -9.35 5.86
C ILE A 3 -9.15 -8.58 4.85
N ILE A 4 -8.04 -9.16 4.38
CA ILE A 4 -7.14 -8.50 3.43
C ILE A 4 -7.82 -8.32 2.08
N SER A 5 -8.48 -9.38 1.59
CA SER A 5 -9.29 -9.32 0.36
C SER A 5 -10.43 -8.32 0.48
N ALA A 6 -11.09 -8.24 1.65
CA ALA A 6 -12.18 -7.30 1.90
C ALA A 6 -11.68 -5.83 1.89
N ILE A 7 -10.51 -5.55 2.48
CA ILE A 7 -9.89 -4.22 2.46
C ILE A 7 -9.55 -3.82 1.01
N ARG A 8 -8.91 -4.70 0.26
CA ARG A 8 -8.57 -4.45 -1.16
C ARG A 8 -9.82 -4.25 -2.02
N GLU A 9 -10.92 -4.96 -1.71
CA GLU A 9 -12.22 -4.75 -2.38
C GLU A 9 -12.78 -3.35 -2.11
N LEU A 10 -12.66 -2.83 -0.88
CA LEU A 10 -13.09 -1.46 -0.54
C LEU A 10 -12.25 -0.39 -1.23
N CYS A 11 -10.98 -0.67 -1.51
CA CYS A 11 -10.08 0.26 -2.20
C CYS A 11 -10.26 0.27 -3.72
N LYS A 12 -11.15 -0.55 -4.30
CA LYS A 12 -11.41 -0.55 -5.73
C LYS A 12 -12.14 0.72 -6.19
N GLY A 13 -11.72 1.21 -7.34
CA GLY A 13 -12.33 2.35 -8.03
C GLY A 13 -11.87 3.70 -7.53
N ASP A 14 -12.33 4.74 -8.21
CA ASP A 14 -11.95 6.12 -7.93
C ASP A 14 -12.20 6.50 -6.47
N LYS A 15 -11.17 7.01 -5.81
CA LYS A 15 -11.17 7.36 -4.39
C LYS A 15 -11.51 6.21 -3.43
N GLY A 16 -11.34 4.95 -3.86
CA GLY A 16 -11.63 3.79 -3.01
C GLY A 16 -10.83 3.82 -1.72
N PHE A 17 -9.53 4.11 -1.81
CA PHE A 17 -8.65 4.23 -0.66
C PHE A 17 -9.08 5.37 0.29
N GLU A 18 -9.36 6.58 -0.23
CA GLU A 18 -9.83 7.70 0.59
C GLU A 18 -11.17 7.41 1.26
N ASN A 19 -12.09 6.76 0.53
CA ASN A 19 -13.42 6.39 1.03
C ASN A 19 -13.36 5.42 2.20
N MET A 20 -12.29 4.63 2.32
CA MET A 20 -12.05 3.74 3.45
C MET A 20 -11.95 4.51 4.78
N PHE A 21 -11.38 5.72 4.76
CA PHE A 21 -11.25 6.59 5.93
C PHE A 21 -12.53 7.39 6.26
N ASP A 22 -13.52 7.38 5.37
CA ASP A 22 -14.82 8.00 5.63
C ASP A 22 -15.77 6.98 6.28
N LYS A 23 -16.01 7.14 7.59
CA LYS A 23 -16.87 6.23 8.37
C LYS A 23 -18.29 6.10 7.80
N LYS A 24 -18.82 7.14 7.15
CA LYS A 24 -20.15 7.09 6.54
C LYS A 24 -20.18 6.23 5.29
N LYS A 25 -19.04 6.14 4.58
CA LYS A 25 -18.91 5.39 3.33
C LYS A 25 -18.44 3.96 3.54
N SER A 26 -17.56 3.72 4.52
CA SER A 26 -16.92 2.41 4.78
C SER A 26 -17.51 1.68 5.99
N GLY A 27 -18.10 2.40 6.95
CA GLY A 27 -18.59 1.82 8.19
C GLY A 27 -19.57 0.67 7.96
N GLY A 28 -19.29 -0.48 8.56
CA GLY A 28 -20.05 -1.71 8.42
C GLY A 28 -19.87 -2.48 7.10
N LYS A 29 -19.20 -1.91 6.09
CA LYS A 29 -18.94 -2.63 4.82
C LYS A 29 -17.95 -3.78 5.03
N LEU A 30 -16.88 -3.56 5.80
CA LEU A 30 -15.93 -4.62 6.15
C LEU A 30 -16.63 -5.75 6.89
N ALA A 31 -17.42 -5.43 7.90
CA ALA A 31 -18.20 -6.43 8.63
C ALA A 31 -19.15 -7.21 7.70
N SER A 32 -19.78 -6.53 6.73
CA SER A 32 -20.63 -7.18 5.73
C SER A 32 -19.84 -8.13 4.81
N LEU A 33 -18.64 -7.74 4.38
CA LEU A 33 -17.80 -8.55 3.48
C LEU A 33 -17.15 -9.76 4.19
N THR A 34 -16.80 -9.62 5.46
CA THR A 34 -16.11 -10.65 6.26
C THR A 34 -17.06 -11.51 7.08
N GLY A 35 -18.35 -11.14 7.17
CA GLY A 35 -19.30 -11.79 8.05
C GLY A 35 -19.19 -11.32 9.51
N GLY A 36 -18.59 -10.16 9.77
CA GLY A 36 -18.49 -9.56 11.09
C GLY A 36 -17.41 -10.19 11.97
N ASP A 37 -16.29 -10.58 11.39
CA ASP A 37 -15.17 -11.12 12.15
C ASP A 37 -14.46 -10.06 13.00
N ARG A 38 -13.68 -10.50 13.99
CA ARG A 38 -12.94 -9.64 14.92
C ARG A 38 -11.91 -8.75 14.19
N ASP A 39 -11.28 -9.24 13.14
CA ASP A 39 -10.29 -8.50 12.37
C ASP A 39 -10.90 -7.26 11.68
N ALA A 40 -12.16 -7.35 11.21
CA ALA A 40 -12.88 -6.21 10.65
C ALA A 40 -13.14 -5.12 11.70
N GLU A 41 -13.55 -5.51 12.92
CA GLU A 41 -13.74 -4.56 14.02
C GLU A 41 -12.42 -3.86 14.41
N LEU A 42 -11.33 -4.61 14.48
CA LEU A 42 -10.00 -4.07 14.80
C LEU A 42 -9.51 -3.09 13.74
N PHE A 43 -9.72 -3.41 12.47
CA PHE A 43 -9.34 -2.53 11.38
C PHE A 43 -10.21 -1.26 11.33
N GLU A 44 -11.51 -1.35 11.59
CA GLU A 44 -12.38 -0.18 11.72
C GLU A 44 -11.98 0.72 12.91
N ALA A 45 -11.55 0.14 14.03
CA ALA A 45 -11.03 0.90 15.16
C ALA A 45 -9.75 1.67 14.80
N LEU A 46 -8.86 1.08 13.99
CA LEU A 46 -7.66 1.75 13.48
C LEU A 46 -8.01 2.93 12.57
N LEU A 47 -8.95 2.75 11.64
CA LEU A 47 -9.32 3.77 10.64
C LEU A 47 -10.10 4.95 11.25
N HIS A 48 -10.94 4.70 12.27
CA HIS A 48 -11.94 5.66 12.74
C HIS A 48 -11.75 6.09 14.20
N GLY A 49 -10.78 5.47 14.90
CA GLY A 49 -10.39 5.79 16.27
C GLY A 49 -9.34 6.91 16.37
N LYS A 50 -8.76 7.07 17.56
CA LYS A 50 -7.70 8.05 17.82
C LYS A 50 -6.41 7.76 17.05
N ALA A 51 -6.17 6.50 16.69
CA ALA A 51 -5.00 6.08 15.91
C ALA A 51 -5.00 6.58 14.45
N ARG A 52 -6.14 7.03 13.93
CA ARG A 52 -6.30 7.54 12.56
C ARG A 52 -5.26 8.58 12.18
N SER A 53 -4.96 9.55 13.06
CA SER A 53 -3.97 10.60 12.78
C SER A 53 -2.57 10.02 12.58
N ALA A 54 -2.15 9.09 13.43
CA ALA A 54 -0.86 8.42 13.29
C ALA A 54 -0.80 7.55 12.03
N LEU A 55 -1.93 6.96 11.63
CA LEU A 55 -2.03 6.21 10.38
C LEU A 55 -1.88 7.11 9.14
N ILE A 56 -2.48 8.30 9.15
CA ILE A 56 -2.34 9.29 8.07
C ILE A 56 -0.89 9.78 7.99
N GLU A 57 -0.22 10.07 9.11
CA GLU A 57 1.20 10.44 9.10
C GLU A 57 2.08 9.28 8.61
N MET A 58 1.77 8.04 8.94
CA MET A 58 2.45 6.85 8.42
C MET A 58 2.35 6.73 6.89
N ILE A 59 1.20 7.06 6.31
CA ILE A 59 0.99 7.09 4.86
C ILE A 59 1.82 8.22 4.23
N ASN A 60 1.82 9.41 4.87
CA ASN A 60 2.57 10.57 4.39
C ASN A 60 4.09 10.48 4.57
N ASP A 61 4.58 9.53 5.36
CA ASP A 61 6.01 9.30 5.59
C ASP A 61 6.26 7.80 5.78
N ALA A 62 6.00 7.05 4.71
CA ALA A 62 6.02 5.59 4.74
C ALA A 62 7.41 5.00 5.04
N TYR A 63 8.49 5.71 4.75
CA TYR A 63 9.83 5.29 5.10
C TYR A 63 10.01 5.13 6.63
N ASN A 64 9.43 6.06 7.41
CA ASN A 64 9.50 6.06 8.88
C ASN A 64 8.30 5.35 9.53
N PHE A 65 7.59 4.47 8.82
CA PHE A 65 6.34 3.85 9.26
C PHE A 65 6.40 3.21 10.66
N LYS A 66 7.56 2.67 11.06
CA LYS A 66 7.72 2.01 12.37
C LYS A 66 7.52 2.96 13.55
N GLU A 67 7.92 4.22 13.42
CA GLU A 67 7.74 5.24 14.47
C GLU A 67 6.26 5.59 14.65
N TYR A 68 5.55 5.77 13.53
CA TYR A 68 4.12 6.02 13.55
C TYR A 68 3.32 4.81 14.01
N ALA A 69 3.79 3.58 13.72
CA ALA A 69 3.18 2.35 14.21
C ALA A 69 3.20 2.25 15.74
N VAL A 70 4.31 2.63 16.38
CA VAL A 70 4.40 2.69 17.85
C VAL A 70 3.38 3.68 18.42
N THR A 71 3.26 4.85 17.80
CA THR A 71 2.29 5.88 18.19
C THR A 71 0.85 5.38 18.03
N ALA A 72 0.53 4.80 16.87
CA ALA A 72 -0.80 4.25 16.58
C ALA A 72 -1.18 3.13 17.55
N HIS A 73 -0.26 2.20 17.85
CA HIS A 73 -0.45 1.15 18.84
C HIS A 73 -0.83 1.72 20.21
N GLY A 74 -0.07 2.73 20.71
CA GLY A 74 -0.37 3.37 21.97
C GLY A 74 -1.73 4.08 22.00
N LEU A 75 -2.14 4.67 20.88
CA LEU A 75 -3.46 5.32 20.74
C LEU A 75 -4.61 4.30 20.71
N LEU A 76 -4.45 3.16 20.04
CA LEU A 76 -5.41 2.06 20.06
C LEU A 76 -5.62 1.51 21.47
N MET A 77 -4.53 1.34 22.25
CA MET A 77 -4.64 0.92 23.64
C MET A 77 -5.39 1.97 24.49
N LYS A 78 -5.17 3.25 24.25
CA LYS A 78 -5.93 4.34 24.91
C LYS A 78 -7.41 4.38 24.51
N ASP A 79 -7.77 3.78 23.37
CA ASP A 79 -9.16 3.57 22.95
C ASP A 79 -9.78 2.26 23.51
N GLY A 80 -9.02 1.53 24.35
CA GLY A 80 -9.50 0.37 25.08
C GLY A 80 -9.17 -0.97 24.46
N LEU A 81 -8.38 -1.03 23.38
CA LEU A 81 -7.92 -2.30 22.82
C LEU A 81 -6.83 -2.93 23.72
N SER A 82 -6.79 -4.26 23.75
CA SER A 82 -5.65 -4.96 24.34
C SER A 82 -4.39 -4.72 23.50
N ALA A 83 -3.20 -4.92 24.06
CA ALA A 83 -1.95 -4.79 23.31
C ALA A 83 -1.88 -5.75 22.12
N MET A 84 -2.45 -6.96 22.26
CA MET A 84 -2.54 -7.94 21.16
C MET A 84 -3.49 -7.47 20.05
N ASP A 85 -4.67 -6.95 20.39
CA ASP A 85 -5.63 -6.44 19.43
C ASP A 85 -5.08 -5.21 18.70
N ALA A 86 -4.43 -4.29 19.42
CA ALA A 86 -3.78 -3.12 18.83
C ALA A 86 -2.68 -3.52 17.83
N LYS A 87 -1.85 -4.51 18.18
CA LYS A 87 -0.85 -5.08 17.27
C LYS A 87 -1.51 -5.71 16.05
N ARG A 88 -2.55 -6.52 16.25
CA ARG A 88 -3.28 -7.20 15.17
C ARG A 88 -3.91 -6.20 14.19
N ALA A 89 -4.51 -5.11 14.67
CA ALA A 89 -5.06 -4.04 13.82
C ALA A 89 -4.01 -3.45 12.87
N LEU A 90 -2.79 -3.19 13.38
CA LEU A 90 -1.68 -2.68 12.58
C LEU A 90 -1.15 -3.73 11.60
N GLU A 91 -1.03 -4.99 12.00
CA GLU A 91 -0.61 -6.09 11.12
C GLU A 91 -1.55 -6.25 9.93
N ILE A 92 -2.87 -6.13 10.15
CA ILE A 92 -3.87 -6.16 9.08
C ILE A 92 -3.60 -5.02 8.07
N PHE A 93 -3.36 -3.79 8.55
CA PHE A 93 -3.05 -2.66 7.68
C PHE A 93 -1.75 -2.89 6.90
N PHE A 94 -0.68 -3.31 7.58
CA PHE A 94 0.61 -3.56 6.94
C PHE A 94 0.53 -4.65 5.88
N THR A 95 -0.21 -5.73 6.16
CA THR A 95 -0.40 -6.83 5.20
C THR A 95 -1.25 -6.38 4.01
N ALA A 96 -2.33 -5.63 4.25
CA ALA A 96 -3.21 -5.16 3.18
C ALA A 96 -2.47 -4.27 2.18
N PHE A 97 -1.54 -3.43 2.66
CA PHE A 97 -0.82 -2.43 1.87
C PHE A 97 0.68 -2.74 1.68
N GLY A 98 1.12 -3.96 1.93
CA GLY A 98 2.42 -4.49 1.53
C GLY A 98 3.64 -3.88 2.21
N PHE A 99 3.53 -3.46 3.48
CA PHE A 99 4.68 -2.94 4.22
C PHE A 99 5.77 -4.00 4.43
N PRO A 100 7.06 -3.60 4.53
CA PRO A 100 8.17 -4.54 4.73
C PRO A 100 7.98 -5.43 5.95
N GLY A 101 8.17 -6.75 5.76
CA GLY A 101 7.97 -7.76 6.80
C GLY A 101 6.52 -8.26 6.94
N TYR A 102 5.59 -7.69 6.19
CA TYR A 102 4.16 -8.06 6.19
C TYR A 102 3.66 -8.41 4.77
N ARG A 103 4.56 -8.67 3.85
CA ARG A 103 4.24 -9.10 2.49
C ARG A 103 4.01 -10.60 2.50
N ASP A 104 2.74 -10.99 2.46
CA ASP A 104 2.31 -12.40 2.31
C ASP A 104 1.58 -12.53 0.98
N MET A 105 2.19 -13.28 0.07
CA MET A 105 1.73 -13.45 -1.30
C MET A 105 0.97 -14.77 -1.41
N ASP A 106 -0.22 -14.74 -1.97
CA ASP A 106 -0.97 -15.96 -2.28
C ASP A 106 -0.32 -16.64 -3.51
N GLU A 107 0.57 -17.58 -3.26
CA GLU A 107 1.30 -18.34 -4.26
C GLU A 107 0.38 -18.98 -5.33
N SER A 108 -0.87 -19.29 -4.98
CA SER A 108 -1.83 -19.89 -5.92
C SER A 108 -2.34 -18.90 -6.99
N ARG A 109 -2.11 -17.60 -6.79
CA ARG A 109 -2.50 -16.52 -7.69
C ARG A 109 -1.34 -15.88 -8.41
N VAL A 110 -0.11 -16.30 -8.13
CA VAL A 110 1.07 -15.71 -8.76
C VAL A 110 1.13 -16.07 -10.23
N ALA A 111 1.26 -15.04 -11.08
CA ALA A 111 1.45 -15.17 -12.51
C ALA A 111 2.40 -14.10 -13.03
N GLU A 112 2.85 -14.28 -14.26
CA GLU A 112 3.61 -13.31 -15.03
C GLU A 112 2.70 -12.74 -16.12
N LEU A 113 2.66 -11.41 -16.23
CA LEU A 113 1.94 -10.70 -17.28
C LEU A 113 2.94 -9.85 -18.05
N THR A 114 2.80 -9.81 -19.38
CA THR A 114 3.61 -8.97 -20.25
C THR A 114 2.69 -8.13 -21.12
N ASP A 115 3.03 -6.85 -21.29
CA ASP A 115 2.32 -5.93 -22.15
C ASP A 115 3.29 -5.00 -22.88
N GLY A 116 2.88 -4.46 -24.03
CA GLY A 116 3.64 -3.49 -24.79
C GLY A 116 4.26 -4.06 -26.07
N ASP A 117 5.22 -3.30 -26.61
CA ASP A 117 5.89 -3.60 -27.89
C ASP A 117 7.41 -3.42 -27.79
N SER A 118 8.11 -3.39 -28.93
CA SER A 118 9.57 -3.23 -29.00
C SER A 118 10.06 -1.85 -28.54
N SER A 119 9.20 -0.83 -28.50
CA SER A 119 9.55 0.52 -28.06
C SER A 119 9.38 0.70 -26.56
N PHE A 120 8.32 0.11 -26.00
CA PHE A 120 8.06 0.11 -24.56
C PHE A 120 7.30 -1.15 -24.18
N SER A 121 7.80 -1.84 -23.17
CA SER A 121 7.14 -3.05 -22.64
C SER A 121 7.22 -3.08 -21.12
N THR A 122 6.26 -3.80 -20.53
CA THR A 122 6.18 -4.05 -19.09
C THR A 122 6.10 -5.55 -18.82
N GLU A 123 6.76 -5.97 -17.76
CA GLU A 123 6.68 -7.31 -17.20
C GLU A 123 6.20 -7.19 -15.76
N TYR A 124 5.10 -7.84 -15.43
CA TYR A 124 4.60 -7.93 -14.06
C TYR A 124 4.79 -9.35 -13.55
N LYS A 125 5.21 -9.47 -12.31
CA LYS A 125 5.26 -10.73 -11.57
C LYS A 125 4.66 -10.56 -10.18
N GLY A 126 3.58 -11.27 -9.91
CA GLY A 126 2.86 -11.15 -8.64
C GLY A 126 1.49 -11.80 -8.68
N GLU A 127 0.68 -11.47 -7.68
CA GLU A 127 -0.70 -11.95 -7.60
C GLU A 127 -1.55 -11.35 -8.73
N VAL A 128 -2.38 -12.18 -9.37
CA VAL A 128 -3.26 -11.81 -10.48
C VAL A 128 -4.70 -12.19 -10.15
N LEU A 129 -5.64 -11.32 -10.48
CA LEU A 129 -7.08 -11.58 -10.36
C LEU A 129 -7.79 -11.13 -11.66
N ASN A 130 -8.50 -12.06 -12.30
CA ASN A 130 -9.22 -11.81 -13.56
C ASN A 130 -8.32 -11.21 -14.66
N GLY A 131 -7.06 -11.68 -14.76
CA GLY A 131 -6.10 -11.23 -15.77
C GLY A 131 -5.48 -9.85 -15.51
N LYS A 132 -5.66 -9.27 -14.32
CA LYS A 132 -5.06 -7.99 -13.94
C LYS A 132 -4.18 -8.16 -12.71
N GLU A 133 -3.18 -7.29 -12.59
CA GLU A 133 -2.37 -7.19 -11.39
C GLU A 133 -3.26 -6.98 -10.16
N HIS A 134 -3.05 -7.79 -9.14
CA HIS A 134 -3.85 -7.73 -7.91
C HIS A 134 -3.03 -8.32 -6.76
N GLY A 135 -3.11 -7.69 -5.56
CA GLY A 135 -2.29 -8.11 -4.43
C GLY A 135 -0.83 -7.66 -4.55
N ILE A 136 0.08 -8.42 -3.97
CA ILE A 136 1.50 -8.09 -3.95
C ILE A 136 2.14 -8.47 -5.28
N GLY A 137 2.94 -7.58 -5.83
CA GLY A 137 3.68 -7.86 -7.06
C GLY A 137 4.66 -6.78 -7.43
N ALA A 138 5.45 -7.09 -8.45
CA ALA A 138 6.45 -6.19 -9.00
C ALA A 138 6.23 -6.01 -10.50
N ARG A 139 6.38 -4.79 -10.98
CA ARG A 139 6.37 -4.45 -12.41
C ARG A 139 7.74 -3.93 -12.81
N THR A 140 8.24 -4.44 -13.93
CA THR A 140 9.48 -3.98 -14.57
C THR A 140 9.12 -3.36 -15.90
N CYS A 141 9.65 -2.18 -16.18
CA CYS A 141 9.45 -1.47 -17.44
C CYS A 141 10.74 -1.43 -18.25
N TYR A 142 10.58 -1.60 -19.57
CA TYR A 142 11.67 -1.55 -20.53
C TYR A 142 11.38 -0.51 -21.60
N SER A 143 12.37 0.31 -21.94
CA SER A 143 12.34 1.21 -23.09
C SER A 143 13.36 0.73 -24.12
N HIS A 144 12.89 0.42 -25.35
CA HIS A 144 13.73 -0.15 -26.44
C HIS A 144 14.57 -1.35 -25.99
N GLY A 145 13.94 -2.26 -25.19
CA GLY A 145 14.57 -3.45 -24.65
C GLY A 145 15.57 -3.21 -23.51
N LYS A 146 15.72 -1.97 -23.03
CA LYS A 146 16.54 -1.63 -21.88
C LYS A 146 15.67 -1.36 -20.67
N TRP A 147 16.04 -1.93 -19.53
CA TRP A 147 15.42 -1.65 -18.26
C TRP A 147 15.43 -0.12 -17.95
N CYS A 148 14.30 0.43 -17.51
CA CYS A 148 14.18 1.83 -17.17
C CYS A 148 13.47 2.10 -15.83
N HIS A 149 12.59 1.21 -15.38
CA HIS A 149 11.82 1.41 -14.17
C HIS A 149 11.42 0.08 -13.53
N TYR A 150 11.29 0.06 -12.20
CA TYR A 150 10.83 -1.07 -11.41
C TYR A 150 10.00 -0.59 -10.25
N ASP A 151 8.79 -1.14 -10.08
CA ASP A 151 7.90 -0.90 -8.96
C ASP A 151 7.60 -2.20 -8.24
N GLU A 152 7.69 -2.20 -6.94
CA GLU A 152 7.19 -3.24 -6.06
C GLU A 152 6.17 -2.62 -5.10
N CYS A 153 4.91 -3.04 -5.23
CA CYS A 153 3.78 -2.44 -4.53
C CYS A 153 2.66 -3.45 -4.31
N VAL A 154 1.59 -3.03 -3.66
CA VAL A 154 0.28 -3.71 -3.74
C VAL A 154 -0.49 -3.16 -4.92
N TRP A 155 -1.09 -4.05 -5.69
CA TRP A 155 -1.90 -3.75 -6.86
C TRP A 155 -3.36 -4.07 -6.57
N ILE A 156 -4.27 -3.20 -6.95
CA ILE A 156 -5.70 -3.42 -6.81
C ILE A 156 -6.36 -3.21 -8.17
N ASN A 157 -6.65 -4.32 -8.87
CA ASN A 157 -7.26 -4.30 -10.19
C ASN A 157 -6.46 -3.52 -11.25
N GLY A 158 -5.14 -3.66 -11.23
CA GLY A 158 -4.20 -3.00 -12.15
C GLY A 158 -3.69 -1.64 -11.70
N VAL A 159 -4.08 -1.16 -10.51
CA VAL A 159 -3.74 0.17 -9.96
C VAL A 159 -2.89 -0.02 -8.71
N MET A 160 -1.81 0.74 -8.58
CA MET A 160 -0.94 0.70 -7.38
C MET A 160 -1.60 1.37 -6.18
N ASN A 161 -1.56 0.68 -5.04
CA ASN A 161 -2.06 1.18 -3.76
C ASN A 161 -1.28 0.56 -2.60
N GLY A 162 -0.46 1.33 -1.91
CA GLY A 162 0.26 0.83 -0.74
C GLY A 162 1.70 1.30 -0.63
N TYR A 163 2.49 0.55 0.14
CA TYR A 163 3.92 0.81 0.32
C TYR A 163 4.66 0.55 -0.99
N LEU A 164 5.32 1.60 -1.49
CA LEU A 164 6.10 1.57 -2.72
C LEU A 164 7.59 1.35 -2.42
N SER A 165 8.19 0.41 -3.15
CA SER A 165 9.64 0.32 -3.33
C SER A 165 9.91 0.35 -4.84
N ALA A 166 10.48 1.44 -5.33
CA ALA A 166 10.71 1.64 -6.76
C ALA A 166 12.19 1.91 -7.05
N LYS A 167 12.57 1.65 -8.30
CA LYS A 167 13.88 1.97 -8.86
C LYS A 167 13.69 2.60 -10.22
N ASP A 168 14.26 3.76 -10.41
CA ASP A 168 14.29 4.49 -11.68
C ASP A 168 15.70 4.53 -12.24
N LEU A 169 15.84 4.42 -13.55
CA LEU A 169 17.06 4.77 -14.26
C LEU A 169 16.90 6.21 -14.79
N GLU A 170 17.51 7.16 -14.10
CA GLU A 170 17.49 8.55 -14.56
C GLU A 170 18.29 8.75 -15.87
N LEU A 171 18.04 9.86 -16.56
CA LEU A 171 18.70 10.24 -17.84
C LEU A 171 20.22 10.29 -17.75
N SER A 172 20.78 10.42 -16.54
CA SER A 172 22.22 10.40 -16.23
C SER A 172 22.81 8.99 -16.09
N ALA A 173 22.03 7.93 -16.31
CA ALA A 173 22.38 6.52 -16.09
C ALA A 173 22.65 6.16 -14.61
N PHE A 174 22.20 6.97 -13.65
CA PHE A 174 22.22 6.62 -12.23
C PHE A 174 20.89 5.96 -11.83
N GLU A 175 20.99 4.89 -11.04
CA GLU A 175 19.84 4.26 -10.41
C GLU A 175 19.40 5.10 -9.20
N VAL A 176 18.13 5.48 -9.17
CA VAL A 176 17.49 6.09 -7.99
C VAL A 176 16.54 5.09 -7.39
N GLN A 177 16.75 4.75 -6.13
CA GLN A 177 15.80 3.97 -5.35
C GLN A 177 14.85 4.90 -4.62
N LYS A 178 13.55 4.58 -4.66
CA LYS A 178 12.49 5.34 -4.00
C LYS A 178 11.75 4.48 -3.00
N ILE A 179 11.41 5.05 -1.85
CA ILE A 179 10.56 4.42 -0.84
C ILE A 179 9.48 5.42 -0.43
N GLY A 180 8.22 5.06 -0.61
CA GLY A 180 7.09 5.94 -0.34
C GLY A 180 5.78 5.19 -0.17
N PHE A 181 4.68 5.89 -0.38
CA PHE A 181 3.33 5.32 -0.43
C PHE A 181 2.60 5.81 -1.67
N VAL A 182 1.80 4.94 -2.28
CA VAL A 182 1.04 5.24 -3.51
C VAL A 182 -0.43 5.03 -3.25
N ILE A 183 -1.26 5.91 -3.78
CA ILE A 183 -2.71 5.80 -3.80
C ILE A 183 -3.17 6.08 -5.23
N ASP A 184 -3.88 5.13 -5.84
CA ASP A 184 -4.42 5.23 -7.20
C ASP A 184 -3.34 5.67 -8.22
N ASP A 185 -2.17 4.99 -8.22
CA ASP A 185 -0.98 5.26 -9.05
C ASP A 185 -0.27 6.61 -8.77
N HIS A 186 -0.64 7.33 -7.72
CA HIS A 186 -0.01 8.60 -7.37
C HIS A 186 0.80 8.49 -6.08
N GLU A 187 2.07 8.93 -6.11
CA GLU A 187 2.88 9.07 -4.90
C GLU A 187 2.27 10.10 -3.96
N VAL A 188 2.13 9.74 -2.68
CA VAL A 188 1.56 10.61 -1.65
C VAL A 188 2.52 10.79 -0.48
N GLY A 189 2.48 11.98 0.11
CA GLY A 189 3.36 12.32 1.22
C GLY A 189 4.81 12.48 0.78
N LYS A 190 5.73 12.04 1.62
CA LYS A 190 7.16 12.09 1.38
C LYS A 190 7.66 10.78 0.81
N THR A 191 8.29 10.85 -0.35
CA THR A 191 9.05 9.74 -0.92
C THR A 191 10.53 9.93 -0.60
N LYS A 192 11.14 8.96 0.10
CA LYS A 192 12.58 8.97 0.34
C LYS A 192 13.31 8.41 -0.87
N CYS A 193 14.25 9.18 -1.39
CA CYS A 193 15.04 8.85 -2.57
C CYS A 193 16.51 8.63 -2.19
N PHE A 194 17.14 7.68 -2.84
CA PHE A 194 18.55 7.33 -2.68
C PHE A 194 19.21 7.31 -4.06
N SER A 195 20.22 8.16 -4.27
CA SER A 195 20.99 8.23 -5.52
C SER A 195 22.48 8.17 -5.18
N GLY A 196 23.10 6.99 -5.35
CA GLY A 196 24.46 6.75 -4.90
C GLY A 196 24.60 6.92 -3.38
N GLU A 197 25.41 7.88 -2.92
CA GLU A 197 25.57 8.24 -1.49
C GLU A 197 24.62 9.33 -1.03
N ASP A 198 23.87 9.95 -1.93
CA ASP A 198 22.95 11.03 -1.62
C ASP A 198 21.57 10.50 -1.21
N GLU A 199 21.01 11.10 -0.17
CA GLU A 199 19.64 10.87 0.29
C GLU A 199 18.85 12.18 0.24
N TYR A 200 17.65 12.16 -0.32
CA TYR A 200 16.77 13.32 -0.35
C TYR A 200 15.30 12.89 -0.24
N TYR A 201 14.42 13.84 -0.01
CA TYR A 201 12.97 13.61 -0.02
C TYR A 201 12.35 14.32 -1.21
N ASP A 202 11.46 13.60 -1.89
CA ASP A 202 10.55 14.18 -2.87
C ASP A 202 9.18 14.34 -2.18
N ASP A 203 8.63 15.55 -2.23
CA ASP A 203 7.36 15.88 -1.59
C ASP A 203 6.22 15.66 -2.60
N GLY A 204 5.55 14.51 -2.50
CA GLY A 204 4.31 14.23 -3.22
C GLY A 204 3.10 14.97 -2.63
N LEU A 205 1.92 14.69 -3.16
CA LEU A 205 0.67 15.25 -2.65
C LEU A 205 0.41 14.75 -1.23
N LYS A 206 0.24 15.69 -0.28
CA LYS A 206 -0.05 15.32 1.10
C LYS A 206 -1.42 14.63 1.19
N PHE A 207 -1.45 13.40 1.68
CA PHE A 207 -2.69 12.69 1.95
C PHE A 207 -3.39 13.31 3.16
N ASN A 208 -4.57 13.85 2.93
CA ASN A 208 -5.44 14.42 3.96
C ASN A 208 -6.85 13.86 3.77
N VAL A 209 -7.38 13.24 4.81
CA VAL A 209 -8.79 12.83 4.85
C VAL A 209 -9.56 13.84 5.70
N ILE A 210 -10.50 14.51 5.08
CA ILE A 210 -11.38 15.50 5.72
C ILE A 210 -12.48 14.80 6.52
#